data_62faa711d9a102d695878ed46e751415
#
_entry.id   62faa711d9a102d695878ed46e751415
#
_cell.length_a   1.000
_cell.length_b   1.000
_cell.length_c   1.000
_cell.angle_alpha   90.00
_cell.angle_beta   90.00
_cell.angle_gamma   90.00
#
_symmetry.space_group_name_H-M   'P 1'
#
loop_
_entity.id
_entity.type
_entity.pdbx_description
1 polymer ?
#
loop_
_entity_poly.entity_id
_entity_poly.type
_entity_poly.pdbx_seq_one_letter_code
_entity_poly.pdbx_strand_id
1 'polypeptide(L)'
;QRDVKKAHAIAAAADALAVDVVRPLRDRLSRCVAEADGDNDELSSLVRIVYREWKNQRIDERLDDVARIAFGKGALAGVAPGTAITWTVDPNGPECADAEDNCLQGAVKAGEVFPTDHVCAPAHSGCRCMIAPAD
;
A
#
# COMPACT_ATOMS: atom_id res chain seq x y z
N GLN A 1 21.94 5.39 -10.30
CA GLN A 1 21.52 4.97 -8.94
C GLN A 1 20.15 5.56 -8.55
N ARG A 2 19.89 6.84 -8.83
CA ARG A 2 18.59 7.50 -8.54
C ARG A 2 17.45 6.90 -9.36
N ASP A 3 17.68 6.56 -10.63
CA ASP A 3 16.66 6.00 -11.50
C ASP A 3 16.30 4.55 -11.13
N VAL A 4 17.27 3.77 -10.64
CA VAL A 4 17.02 2.41 -10.13
C VAL A 4 16.13 2.44 -8.89
N LYS A 5 16.37 3.38 -7.95
CA LYS A 5 15.53 3.53 -6.76
C LYS A 5 14.11 3.94 -7.10
N LYS A 6 13.93 4.85 -8.08
CA LYS A 6 12.59 5.22 -8.57
C LYS A 6 11.87 4.04 -9.20
N ALA A 7 12.57 3.26 -10.02
CA ALA A 7 12.00 2.06 -10.64
C ALA A 7 11.52 1.05 -9.59
N HIS A 8 12.28 0.81 -8.51
CA HIS A 8 11.87 -0.05 -7.40
C HIS A 8 10.66 0.49 -6.65
N ALA A 9 10.58 1.81 -6.43
CA ALA A 9 9.43 2.42 -5.76
C ALA A 9 8.15 2.26 -6.60
N ILE A 10 8.24 2.46 -7.91
CA ILE A 10 7.14 2.27 -8.85
C ILE A 10 6.72 0.79 -8.90
N ALA A 11 7.69 -0.13 -8.97
CA ALA A 11 7.41 -1.57 -8.99
C ALA A 11 6.66 -2.00 -7.72
N ALA A 12 7.08 -1.55 -6.54
CA ALA A 12 6.41 -1.88 -5.29
C ALA A 12 4.95 -1.40 -5.24
N ALA A 13 4.66 -0.20 -5.75
CA ALA A 13 3.30 0.32 -5.85
C ALA A 13 2.46 -0.46 -6.87
N ALA A 14 3.06 -0.81 -8.02
CA ALA A 14 2.40 -1.61 -9.06
C ALA A 14 2.09 -3.03 -8.55
N ASP A 15 3.00 -3.66 -7.80
CA ASP A 15 2.81 -4.97 -7.20
C ASP A 15 1.69 -4.93 -6.15
N ALA A 16 1.67 -3.91 -5.27
CA ALA A 16 0.60 -3.72 -4.30
C ALA A 16 -0.76 -3.56 -5.00
N LEU A 17 -0.84 -2.71 -6.02
CA LEU A 17 -2.06 -2.53 -6.82
C LEU A 17 -2.51 -3.84 -7.48
N ALA A 18 -1.56 -4.60 -8.04
CA ALA A 18 -1.86 -5.87 -8.67
C ALA A 18 -2.40 -6.92 -7.68
N VAL A 19 -1.81 -6.99 -6.49
CA VAL A 19 -2.18 -7.97 -5.45
C VAL A 19 -3.49 -7.60 -4.76
N ASP A 20 -3.64 -6.34 -4.36
CA ASP A 20 -4.72 -5.91 -3.48
C ASP A 20 -5.98 -5.47 -4.23
N VAL A 21 -5.85 -5.10 -5.50
CA VAL A 21 -6.96 -4.60 -6.33
C VAL A 21 -7.20 -5.46 -7.56
N VAL A 22 -6.20 -5.58 -8.45
CA VAL A 22 -6.43 -6.15 -9.78
C VAL A 22 -6.73 -7.66 -9.73
N ARG A 23 -5.93 -8.44 -9.02
CA ARG A 23 -6.13 -9.90 -8.92
C ARG A 23 -7.46 -10.26 -8.28
N PRO A 24 -7.82 -9.74 -7.09
CA PRO A 24 -9.11 -10.07 -6.48
C PRO A 24 -10.31 -9.71 -7.35
N LEU A 25 -10.25 -8.55 -8.04
CA LEU A 25 -11.31 -8.17 -8.97
C LEU A 25 -11.41 -9.12 -10.16
N ARG A 26 -10.27 -9.45 -10.78
CA ARG A 26 -10.21 -10.39 -11.90
C ARG A 26 -10.76 -11.76 -11.51
N ASP A 27 -10.35 -12.28 -10.36
CA ASP A 27 -10.81 -13.59 -9.86
C ASP A 27 -12.33 -13.59 -9.60
N ARG A 28 -12.86 -12.48 -9.08
CA ARG A 28 -14.30 -12.33 -8.85
C ARG A 28 -15.08 -12.27 -10.16
N LEU A 29 -14.58 -11.52 -11.14
CA LEU A 29 -15.20 -11.44 -12.48
C LEU A 29 -15.12 -12.77 -13.23
N SER A 30 -13.99 -13.49 -13.13
CA SER A 30 -13.85 -14.81 -13.74
C SER A 30 -14.85 -15.82 -13.17
N ARG A 31 -15.15 -15.73 -11.87
CA ARG A 31 -16.21 -16.55 -11.26
C ARG A 31 -17.60 -16.20 -11.80
N CYS A 32 -17.91 -14.92 -12.00
CA CYS A 32 -19.17 -14.50 -12.60
C CYS A 32 -19.34 -15.07 -14.02
N VAL A 33 -18.28 -15.06 -14.82
CA VAL A 33 -18.29 -15.63 -16.18
C VAL A 33 -18.58 -17.15 -16.12
N ALA A 34 -17.92 -17.86 -15.22
CA ALA A 34 -18.13 -19.30 -15.05
C ALA A 34 -19.54 -19.64 -14.54
N GLU A 35 -20.08 -18.85 -13.63
CA GLU A 35 -21.39 -19.03 -13.02
C GLU A 35 -22.53 -18.75 -14.02
N ALA A 36 -22.36 -17.72 -14.85
CA ALA A 36 -23.33 -17.35 -15.88
C ALA A 36 -23.45 -18.38 -17.02
N ASP A 37 -22.47 -19.24 -17.22
CA ASP A 37 -22.45 -20.33 -18.22
C ASP A 37 -22.99 -19.93 -19.60
N GLY A 38 -22.61 -18.75 -20.07
CA GLY A 38 -23.01 -18.20 -21.37
C GLY A 38 -24.32 -17.38 -21.37
N ASP A 39 -25.01 -17.27 -20.24
CA ASP A 39 -26.19 -16.40 -20.11
C ASP A 39 -25.74 -14.95 -19.85
N ASN A 40 -26.00 -14.05 -20.83
CA ASN A 40 -25.61 -12.65 -20.76
C ASN A 40 -26.41 -11.84 -19.72
N ASP A 41 -27.66 -12.18 -19.48
CA ASP A 41 -28.52 -11.48 -18.51
C ASP A 41 -28.07 -11.83 -17.08
N GLU A 42 -27.78 -13.09 -16.85
CA GLU A 42 -27.20 -13.57 -15.58
C GLU A 42 -25.81 -12.95 -15.36
N LEU A 43 -24.92 -12.97 -16.35
CA LEU A 43 -23.61 -12.36 -16.27
C LEU A 43 -23.71 -10.86 -15.91
N SER A 44 -24.60 -10.13 -16.57
CA SER A 44 -24.83 -8.71 -16.29
C SER A 44 -25.28 -8.48 -14.84
N SER A 45 -26.12 -9.35 -14.31
CA SER A 45 -26.62 -9.30 -12.94
C SER A 45 -25.49 -9.55 -11.93
N LEU A 46 -24.70 -10.59 -12.15
CA LEU A 46 -23.55 -10.95 -11.30
C LEU A 46 -22.47 -9.85 -11.29
N VAL A 47 -22.13 -9.30 -12.45
CA VAL A 47 -21.15 -8.20 -12.57
C VAL A 47 -21.63 -6.95 -11.85
N ARG A 48 -22.93 -6.61 -11.90
CA ARG A 48 -23.50 -5.49 -11.14
C ARG A 48 -23.37 -5.67 -9.63
N ILE A 49 -23.51 -6.90 -9.13
CA ILE A 49 -23.30 -7.22 -7.73
C ILE A 49 -21.84 -6.96 -7.35
N VAL A 50 -20.87 -7.48 -8.13
CA VAL A 50 -19.44 -7.27 -7.91
C VAL A 50 -19.10 -5.79 -7.89
N TYR A 51 -19.58 -5.03 -8.88
CA TYR A 51 -19.33 -3.59 -8.93
C TYR A 51 -19.86 -2.86 -7.70
N ARG A 52 -21.05 -3.23 -7.21
CA ARG A 52 -21.66 -2.63 -6.04
C ARG A 52 -20.88 -2.96 -4.75
N GLU A 53 -20.46 -4.23 -4.59
CA GLU A 53 -19.61 -4.68 -3.48
C GLU A 53 -18.30 -3.88 -3.45
N TRP A 54 -17.63 -3.75 -4.60
CA TRP A 54 -16.36 -3.03 -4.70
C TRP A 54 -16.51 -1.55 -4.42
N LYS A 55 -17.54 -0.90 -4.96
CA LYS A 55 -17.79 0.53 -4.75
C LYS A 55 -18.10 0.86 -3.30
N ASN A 56 -18.83 -0.01 -2.59
CA ASN A 56 -19.36 0.31 -1.27
C ASN A 56 -18.49 -0.18 -0.10
N GLN A 57 -17.57 -1.09 -0.32
CA GLN A 57 -16.98 -1.81 0.80
C GLN A 57 -15.47 -1.71 0.98
N ARG A 58 -14.66 -1.49 -0.06
CA ARG A 58 -13.21 -1.67 0.13
C ARG A 58 -12.27 -0.99 -0.87
N ILE A 59 -12.75 -0.48 -1.99
CA ILE A 59 -11.84 0.00 -3.03
C ILE A 59 -11.05 1.22 -2.56
N ASP A 60 -11.70 2.13 -1.84
CA ASP A 60 -11.08 3.37 -1.38
C ASP A 60 -9.99 3.09 -0.34
N GLU A 61 -10.23 2.18 0.61
CA GLU A 61 -9.24 1.77 1.62
C GLU A 61 -8.02 1.11 0.96
N ARG A 62 -8.25 0.21 -0.01
CA ARG A 62 -7.17 -0.47 -0.72
C ARG A 62 -6.36 0.48 -1.61
N LEU A 63 -7.02 1.43 -2.25
CA LEU A 63 -6.33 2.46 -3.04
C LEU A 63 -5.54 3.41 -2.15
N ASP A 64 -6.06 3.76 -0.96
CA ASP A 64 -5.33 4.54 0.03
C ASP A 64 -4.06 3.80 0.49
N ASP A 65 -4.14 2.50 0.78
CA ASP A 65 -2.98 1.67 1.14
C ASP A 65 -1.93 1.65 0.01
N VAL A 66 -2.35 1.43 -1.24
CA VAL A 66 -1.45 1.46 -2.40
C VAL A 66 -0.79 2.83 -2.55
N ALA A 67 -1.56 3.92 -2.39
CA ALA A 67 -1.05 5.28 -2.46
C ALA A 67 -0.01 5.56 -1.36
N ARG A 68 -0.24 5.06 -0.14
CA ARG A 68 0.71 5.18 0.98
C ARG A 68 1.99 4.40 0.75
N ILE A 69 1.90 3.18 0.22
CA ILE A 69 3.07 2.39 -0.19
C ILE A 69 3.86 3.15 -1.26
N ALA A 70 3.20 3.67 -2.28
CA ALA A 70 3.83 4.46 -3.33
C ALA A 70 4.53 5.70 -2.77
N PHE A 71 3.86 6.42 -1.87
CA PHE A 71 4.40 7.60 -1.21
C PHE A 71 5.62 7.27 -0.35
N GLY A 72 5.52 6.27 0.55
CA GLY A 72 6.62 5.88 1.44
C GLY A 72 7.86 5.40 0.69
N LYS A 73 7.68 4.54 -0.32
CA LYS A 73 8.78 4.09 -1.19
C LYS A 73 9.34 5.23 -2.03
N GLY A 74 8.49 6.14 -2.52
CA GLY A 74 8.89 7.34 -3.24
C GLY A 74 9.69 8.31 -2.36
N ALA A 75 9.24 8.55 -1.14
CA ALA A 75 9.92 9.37 -0.16
C ALA A 75 11.32 8.81 0.14
N LEU A 76 11.41 7.52 0.45
CA LEU A 76 12.71 6.85 0.68
C LEU A 76 13.63 6.96 -0.55
N ALA A 77 13.10 6.79 -1.77
CA ALA A 77 13.88 6.89 -2.99
C ALA A 77 14.37 8.33 -3.26
N GLY A 78 13.63 9.33 -2.79
CA GLY A 78 13.96 10.75 -2.90
C GLY A 78 15.06 11.22 -1.95
N VAL A 79 15.27 10.52 -0.85
CA VAL A 79 16.27 10.86 0.18
C VAL A 79 17.64 10.34 -0.23
N ALA A 80 18.69 11.13 0.04
CA ALA A 80 20.07 10.69 -0.20
C ALA A 80 20.44 9.52 0.73
N PRO A 81 21.23 8.54 0.28
CA PRO A 81 21.68 7.44 1.13
C PRO A 81 22.41 7.98 2.37
N GLY A 82 22.09 7.41 3.54
CA GLY A 82 22.70 7.80 4.80
C GLY A 82 22.15 9.09 5.43
N THR A 83 21.19 9.75 4.79
CA THR A 83 20.44 10.85 5.43
C THR A 83 19.67 10.28 6.63
N ALA A 84 19.71 10.97 7.76
CA ALA A 84 18.91 10.62 8.92
C ALA A 84 17.41 10.80 8.61
N ILE A 85 16.61 9.76 8.89
CA ILE A 85 15.15 9.76 8.75
C ILE A 85 14.51 9.28 10.03
N THR A 86 13.34 9.79 10.33
CA THR A 86 12.54 9.40 11.50
C THR A 86 11.23 8.77 11.05
N TRP A 87 10.67 7.91 11.91
CA TRP A 87 9.33 7.39 11.77
C TRP A 87 8.34 8.37 12.40
N THR A 88 7.33 8.76 11.63
CA THR A 88 6.31 9.73 12.04
C THR A 88 4.95 9.06 12.07
N VAL A 89 4.26 9.18 13.21
CA VAL A 89 2.91 8.65 13.41
C VAL A 89 1.89 9.73 13.04
N ASP A 90 0.79 9.33 12.39
CA ASP A 90 -0.39 10.17 12.26
C ASP A 90 -1.16 10.14 13.60
N PRO A 91 -1.25 11.25 14.34
CA PRO A 91 -1.93 11.27 15.64
C PRO A 91 -3.46 11.07 15.53
N ASN A 92 -4.01 11.18 14.33
CA ASN A 92 -5.42 10.93 14.03
C ASN A 92 -5.63 9.61 13.28
N GLY A 93 -4.55 8.84 13.09
CA GLY A 93 -4.58 7.54 12.43
C GLY A 93 -5.02 6.42 13.37
N PRO A 94 -5.23 5.20 12.82
CA PRO A 94 -5.45 4.02 13.64
C PRO A 94 -4.21 3.69 14.46
N GLU A 95 -4.42 3.00 15.58
CA GLU A 95 -3.30 2.45 16.35
C GLU A 95 -2.44 1.55 15.46
N CYS A 96 -1.13 1.73 15.55
CA CYS A 96 -0.15 0.97 14.80
C CYS A 96 0.86 0.36 15.79
N ALA A 97 0.87 -0.96 15.89
CA ALA A 97 1.76 -1.68 16.81
C ALA A 97 3.25 -1.40 16.54
N ASP A 98 3.61 -1.20 15.27
CA ASP A 98 5.00 -0.92 14.88
C ASP A 98 5.42 0.55 15.11
N ALA A 99 4.45 1.43 15.34
CA ALA A 99 4.70 2.87 15.40
C ALA A 99 5.49 3.27 16.64
N GLU A 100 5.18 2.69 17.78
CA GLU A 100 5.80 3.05 19.06
C GLU A 100 7.30 2.70 19.05
N ASP A 101 7.63 1.47 18.72
CA ASP A 101 9.04 1.00 18.68
C ASP A 101 9.84 1.78 17.63
N ASN A 102 9.28 2.00 16.46
CA ASN A 102 9.96 2.73 15.40
C ASN A 102 10.14 4.23 15.71
N CYS A 103 9.19 4.85 16.40
CA CYS A 103 9.31 6.23 16.86
C CYS A 103 10.33 6.39 18.00
N LEU A 104 10.33 5.45 18.95
CA LEU A 104 11.25 5.46 20.11
C LEU A 104 12.72 5.29 19.69
N GLN A 105 12.97 4.58 18.58
CA GLN A 105 14.32 4.46 18.02
C GLN A 105 14.91 5.82 17.63
N GLY A 106 14.09 6.80 17.30
CA GLY A 106 14.54 8.08 16.79
C GLY A 106 15.02 7.98 15.33
N ALA A 107 16.11 8.68 15.01
CA ALA A 107 16.61 8.72 13.64
C ALA A 107 17.44 7.49 13.26
N VAL A 108 17.16 6.93 12.09
CA VAL A 108 17.97 5.90 11.42
C VAL A 108 18.47 6.42 10.07
N LYS A 109 19.52 5.82 9.50
CA LYS A 109 19.98 6.22 8.18
C LYS A 109 19.07 5.66 7.08
N ALA A 110 18.77 6.48 6.08
CA ALA A 110 17.98 6.06 4.94
C ALA A 110 18.58 4.83 4.25
N GLY A 111 17.82 3.73 4.26
CA GLY A 111 18.21 2.41 3.78
C GLY A 111 18.53 1.41 4.89
N GLU A 112 18.66 1.82 6.13
CA GLU A 112 18.69 0.93 7.30
C GLU A 112 17.27 0.59 7.75
N VAL A 113 17.10 -0.50 8.49
CA VAL A 113 15.80 -0.95 9.02
C VAL A 113 15.50 -0.29 10.37
N PHE A 114 14.23 0.02 10.58
CA PHE A 114 13.69 0.35 11.90
C PHE A 114 13.53 -0.91 12.76
N PRO A 115 13.30 -0.81 14.07
CA PRO A 115 13.22 -1.97 14.98
C PRO A 115 12.24 -3.07 14.56
N THR A 116 11.20 -2.74 13.81
CA THR A 116 10.21 -3.71 13.31
C THR A 116 10.53 -4.25 11.91
N ASP A 117 11.80 -4.23 11.50
CA ASP A 117 12.32 -4.71 10.20
C ASP A 117 11.79 -3.97 8.95
N HIS A 118 11.25 -2.77 9.12
CA HIS A 118 10.80 -1.92 8.03
C HIS A 118 11.83 -0.86 7.66
N VAL A 119 12.09 -0.68 6.36
CA VAL A 119 12.97 0.40 5.86
C VAL A 119 12.23 1.72 5.63
N CYS A 120 10.91 1.68 5.57
CA CYS A 120 10.02 2.85 5.45
C CYS A 120 8.58 2.47 5.80
N ALA A 121 7.78 3.47 6.15
CA ALA A 121 6.33 3.34 6.28
C ALA A 121 5.65 3.26 4.89
N PRO A 122 4.44 2.69 4.80
CA PRO A 122 3.68 2.04 5.87
C PRO A 122 4.22 0.65 6.23
N ALA A 123 3.98 0.20 7.47
CA ALA A 123 4.38 -1.12 7.94
C ALA A 123 3.38 -2.23 7.54
N HIS A 124 2.09 -1.91 7.53
CA HIS A 124 0.99 -2.85 7.26
C HIS A 124 -0.18 -2.13 6.56
N SER A 125 -1.17 -2.90 6.12
CA SER A 125 -2.43 -2.35 5.58
C SER A 125 -3.13 -1.49 6.62
N GLY A 126 -3.63 -0.32 6.21
CA GLY A 126 -4.24 0.67 7.09
C GLY A 126 -3.26 1.53 7.89
N CYS A 127 -1.96 1.25 7.85
CA CYS A 127 -0.95 2.06 8.53
C CYS A 127 -0.86 3.47 7.92
N ARG A 128 -0.95 4.50 8.77
CA ARG A 128 -0.85 5.91 8.39
C ARG A 128 0.46 6.58 8.76
N CYS A 129 1.41 5.79 9.25
CA CYS A 129 2.76 6.30 9.52
C CYS A 129 3.46 6.75 8.22
N MET A 130 4.43 7.63 8.39
CA MET A 130 5.30 8.13 7.33
C MET A 130 6.74 8.15 7.79
N ILE A 131 7.67 8.32 6.85
CA ILE A 131 9.04 8.67 7.16
C ILE A 131 9.29 10.14 6.80
N ALA A 132 10.07 10.83 7.60
CA ALA A 132 10.51 12.20 7.34
C ALA A 132 12.02 12.33 7.55
N PRO A 133 12.72 13.24 6.86
CA PRO A 133 14.08 13.61 7.23
C PRO A 133 14.10 14.04 8.70
N ALA A 134 15.14 13.62 9.43
CA ALA A 134 15.40 14.14 10.77
C ALA A 134 16.00 15.54 10.65
N ASP A 135 15.55 16.46 11.49
CA ASP A 135 16.08 17.81 11.61
C ASP A 135 17.50 17.84 12.18
#